data_8458463df807552173326182b8b5a8ab
#
_entry.id   8458463df807552173326182b8b5a8ab
#
_cell.length_a   1.000
_cell.length_b   1.000
_cell.length_c   1.000
_cell.angle_alpha   90.00
_cell.angle_beta   90.00
_cell.angle_gamma   90.00
#
_symmetry.space_group_name_H-M   'P 1'
#
loop_
_entity.id
_entity.type
_entity.pdbx_description
1 polymer ?
#
loop_
_entity_poly.entity_id
_entity_poly.type
_entity_poly.pdbx_seq_one_letter_code
_entity_poly.pdbx_strand_id
1 'polypeptide(L)'
;MNSLRRRTIIRITTIFVFIYALIGIVFYHAQDRILFRPVAVASDFKYGFSIPSQEVMIRHHPGADLHITKFPVSPDISRKGVVIYLHGNRRNVSWYADRVPFFTARGYEVWMPDYPGFGKSTGPLEEEMLYEYAKQTYLMARATSAPDSIWIYGRSMGTGVAAWLSSKVEARGLVLETPYRSIPSLVSTWMPVWPTKRLSKFDLPVEDHLLRVAVPVTILHGTKDRVIPFSHAEGLRAVLKSGDRFVSIAGAGHNDLPAYDLYTRVMDSLLIPRE
;
A
#
# COMPACT_ATOMS: atom_id res chain seq x y z
N MET A 1 -43.00 35.50 4.30
CA MET A 1 -42.42 34.38 5.08
C MET A 1 -42.37 34.83 6.54
N ASN A 2 -43.16 34.20 7.45
CA ASN A 2 -43.30 34.61 8.82
C ASN A 2 -41.94 34.63 9.56
N SER A 3 -41.72 35.67 10.39
CA SER A 3 -40.47 35.86 11.13
C SER A 3 -40.03 34.63 11.97
N LEU A 4 -41.01 33.89 12.48
CA LEU A 4 -40.81 32.61 13.19
C LEU A 4 -40.22 31.53 12.26
N ARG A 5 -40.75 31.34 11.08
CA ARG A 5 -40.23 30.38 10.06
C ARG A 5 -38.81 30.74 9.66
N ARG A 6 -38.47 32.02 9.47
CA ARG A 6 -37.13 32.48 9.12
C ARG A 6 -36.13 32.16 10.26
N ARG A 7 -36.50 32.41 11.52
CA ARG A 7 -35.65 32.07 12.68
C ARG A 7 -35.41 30.58 12.81
N THR A 8 -36.44 29.75 12.57
CA THR A 8 -36.32 28.28 12.60
C THR A 8 -35.38 27.79 11.49
N ILE A 9 -35.54 28.30 10.27
CA ILE A 9 -34.66 27.92 9.14
C ILE A 9 -33.22 28.31 9.44
N ILE A 10 -32.97 29.54 9.89
CA ILE A 10 -31.60 29.98 10.24
C ILE A 10 -31.00 29.05 11.30
N ARG A 11 -31.74 28.74 12.36
CA ARG A 11 -31.27 27.84 13.44
C ARG A 11 -30.92 26.47 12.93
N ILE A 12 -31.77 25.86 12.09
CA ILE A 12 -31.54 24.56 11.48
C ILE A 12 -30.28 24.61 10.60
N THR A 13 -30.18 25.60 9.71
CA THR A 13 -29.02 25.77 8.83
C THR A 13 -27.73 25.95 9.64
N THR A 14 -27.76 26.74 10.71
CA THR A 14 -26.59 26.93 11.60
C THR A 14 -26.15 25.60 12.23
N ILE A 15 -27.11 24.79 12.70
CA ILE A 15 -26.83 23.47 13.27
C ILE A 15 -26.20 22.55 12.21
N PHE A 16 -26.74 22.52 10.99
CA PHE A 16 -26.17 21.72 9.90
C PHE A 16 -24.74 22.16 9.54
N VAL A 17 -24.50 23.46 9.42
CA VAL A 17 -23.16 23.99 9.13
C VAL A 17 -22.19 23.63 10.25
N PHE A 18 -22.63 23.74 11.51
CA PHE A 18 -21.79 23.38 12.65
C PHE A 18 -21.44 21.89 12.64
N ILE A 19 -22.43 21.00 12.44
CA ILE A 19 -22.20 19.54 12.36
C ILE A 19 -21.26 19.21 11.18
N TYR A 20 -21.48 19.80 10.02
CA TYR A 20 -20.62 19.63 8.86
C TYR A 20 -19.16 20.01 9.18
N ALA A 21 -18.94 21.19 9.74
CA ALA A 21 -17.62 21.65 10.13
C ALA A 21 -16.98 20.72 11.20
N LEU A 22 -17.76 20.32 12.19
CA LEU A 22 -17.29 19.42 13.27
C LEU A 22 -16.83 18.07 12.70
N ILE A 23 -17.60 17.46 11.80
CA ILE A 23 -17.23 16.20 11.16
C ILE A 23 -15.90 16.36 10.38
N GLY A 24 -15.76 17.44 9.60
CA GLY A 24 -14.54 17.74 8.88
C GLY A 24 -13.31 17.90 9.80
N ILE A 25 -13.47 18.61 10.92
CA ILE A 25 -12.42 18.79 11.94
C ILE A 25 -12.05 17.46 12.58
N VAL A 26 -13.05 16.67 13.00
CA VAL A 26 -12.83 15.35 13.60
C VAL A 26 -12.08 14.45 12.63
N PHE A 27 -12.52 14.41 11.36
CA PHE A 27 -11.81 13.63 10.33
C PHE A 27 -10.37 14.11 10.19
N TYR A 28 -10.13 15.42 10.04
CA TYR A 28 -8.76 15.95 9.88
C TYR A 28 -7.82 15.52 10.99
N HIS A 29 -8.28 15.50 12.24
CA HIS A 29 -7.46 15.11 13.40
C HIS A 29 -7.39 13.60 13.64
N ALA A 30 -8.40 12.85 13.18
CA ALA A 30 -8.50 11.41 13.44
C ALA A 30 -7.99 10.54 12.27
N GLN A 31 -7.72 11.12 11.08
CA GLN A 31 -7.43 10.35 9.86
C GLN A 31 -6.21 9.44 9.99
N ASP A 32 -5.19 9.82 10.74
CA ASP A 32 -4.02 8.97 10.97
C ASP A 32 -4.43 7.62 11.60
N ARG A 33 -5.35 7.66 12.58
CA ARG A 33 -5.89 6.47 13.26
C ARG A 33 -6.94 5.72 12.44
N ILE A 34 -7.62 6.41 11.54
CA ILE A 34 -8.63 5.82 10.64
C ILE A 34 -7.93 5.08 9.50
N LEU A 35 -6.96 5.76 8.86
CA LEU A 35 -6.24 5.26 7.70
C LEU A 35 -5.19 4.23 8.09
N PHE A 36 -4.48 4.42 9.20
CA PHE A 36 -3.42 3.54 9.65
C PHE A 36 -3.78 2.90 11.00
N ARG A 37 -3.57 1.60 11.08
CA ARG A 37 -3.82 0.81 12.29
C ARG A 37 -2.56 0.00 12.65
N PRO A 38 -1.47 0.70 12.98
CA PRO A 38 -0.22 0.07 13.30
C PRO A 38 -0.31 -0.74 14.59
N VAL A 39 0.52 -1.77 14.69
CA VAL A 39 0.85 -2.43 15.95
C VAL A 39 2.37 -2.32 16.09
N ALA A 40 2.80 -1.35 16.89
CA ALA A 40 4.19 -1.20 17.26
C ALA A 40 4.59 -2.29 18.26
N VAL A 41 5.84 -2.72 18.20
CA VAL A 41 6.44 -3.67 19.14
C VAL A 41 7.79 -3.14 19.61
N ALA A 42 8.26 -3.62 20.76
CA ALA A 42 9.59 -3.24 21.28
C ALA A 42 10.70 -3.70 20.33
N SER A 43 11.84 -3.02 20.36
CA SER A 43 12.99 -3.31 19.49
C SER A 43 13.56 -4.72 19.69
N ASP A 44 13.45 -5.26 20.90
CA ASP A 44 13.88 -6.61 21.28
C ASP A 44 12.80 -7.69 21.05
N PHE A 45 11.61 -7.31 20.60
CA PHE A 45 10.53 -8.26 20.31
C PHE A 45 10.98 -9.31 19.29
N LYS A 46 10.66 -10.57 19.55
CA LYS A 46 10.98 -11.68 18.63
C LYS A 46 9.72 -12.06 17.86
N TYR A 47 9.74 -11.84 16.56
CA TYR A 47 8.69 -12.33 15.69
C TYR A 47 8.75 -13.86 15.63
N GLY A 48 7.63 -14.52 15.89
CA GLY A 48 7.52 -15.99 15.81
C GLY A 48 7.18 -16.45 14.37
N PHE A 49 7.99 -16.06 13.37
CA PHE A 49 7.76 -16.52 12.01
C PHE A 49 8.01 -18.03 11.89
N SER A 50 7.14 -18.73 11.16
CA SER A 50 7.30 -20.16 10.84
C SER A 50 8.31 -20.42 9.71
N ILE A 51 8.83 -19.37 9.09
CA ILE A 51 9.79 -19.38 7.98
C ILE A 51 11.05 -18.63 8.37
N PRO A 52 12.21 -18.99 7.80
CA PRO A 52 13.46 -18.27 8.04
C PRO A 52 13.31 -16.78 7.75
N SER A 53 13.85 -15.95 8.64
CA SER A 53 13.82 -14.51 8.48
C SER A 53 15.09 -13.88 9.06
N GLN A 54 15.45 -12.71 8.54
CA GLN A 54 16.52 -11.85 9.02
C GLN A 54 15.96 -10.45 9.23
N GLU A 55 16.28 -9.85 10.35
CA GLU A 55 15.85 -8.49 10.65
C GLU A 55 17.04 -7.53 10.41
N VAL A 56 16.74 -6.41 9.77
CA VAL A 56 17.70 -5.32 9.55
C VAL A 56 17.10 -4.03 10.10
N MET A 57 17.89 -3.32 10.88
CA MET A 57 17.53 -2.00 11.38
C MET A 57 18.45 -0.96 10.75
N ILE A 58 17.86 0.06 10.16
CA ILE A 58 18.60 1.19 9.57
C ILE A 58 18.18 2.45 10.30
N ARG A 59 19.13 3.15 10.88
CA ARG A 59 18.89 4.49 11.38
C ARG A 59 18.86 5.47 10.22
N HIS A 60 17.69 6.04 9.96
CA HIS A 60 17.51 7.04 8.90
C HIS A 60 17.95 8.42 9.40
N HIS A 61 17.46 8.82 10.57
CA HIS A 61 17.92 10.01 11.32
C HIS A 61 17.55 9.83 12.82
N PRO A 62 17.98 10.72 13.72
CA PRO A 62 17.64 10.62 15.14
C PRO A 62 16.11 10.52 15.33
N GLY A 63 15.65 9.42 15.95
CA GLY A 63 14.22 9.16 16.19
C GLY A 63 13.45 8.51 15.04
N ALA A 64 14.10 8.20 13.92
CA ALA A 64 13.49 7.50 12.79
C ALA A 64 14.34 6.29 12.37
N ASP A 65 13.98 5.13 12.87
CA ASP A 65 14.62 3.85 12.58
C ASP A 65 13.70 3.03 11.66
N LEU A 66 14.24 2.60 10.53
CA LEU A 66 13.57 1.71 9.59
C LEU A 66 13.90 0.26 9.94
N HIS A 67 12.89 -0.54 10.19
CA HIS A 67 13.00 -1.98 10.35
C HIS A 67 12.56 -2.69 9.06
N ILE A 68 13.40 -3.60 8.57
CA ILE A 68 13.12 -4.44 7.40
C ILE A 68 13.22 -5.89 7.83
N THR A 69 12.18 -6.68 7.57
CA THR A 69 12.26 -8.14 7.68
C THR A 69 12.53 -8.70 6.29
N LYS A 70 13.62 -9.47 6.19
CA LYS A 70 14.07 -10.18 4.99
C LYS A 70 13.76 -11.66 5.15
N PHE A 71 13.09 -12.22 4.18
CA PHE A 71 12.77 -13.64 4.10
C PHE A 71 13.55 -14.24 2.93
N PRO A 72 14.62 -15.00 3.22
CA PRO A 72 15.42 -15.62 2.17
C PRO A 72 14.68 -16.75 1.46
N VAL A 73 15.12 -17.11 0.28
CA VAL A 73 14.71 -18.36 -0.38
C VAL A 73 15.35 -19.54 0.35
N SER A 74 14.72 -20.73 0.25
CA SER A 74 15.34 -21.96 0.78
C SER A 74 16.66 -22.25 0.03
N PRO A 75 17.68 -22.81 0.71
CA PRO A 75 18.97 -23.10 0.10
C PRO A 75 18.93 -24.02 -1.14
N ASP A 76 17.89 -24.84 -1.26
CA ASP A 76 17.64 -25.73 -2.38
C ASP A 76 16.98 -25.03 -3.59
N ILE A 77 16.56 -23.77 -3.45
CA ILE A 77 15.91 -22.98 -4.49
C ILE A 77 16.89 -21.92 -5.04
N SER A 78 17.10 -21.92 -6.35
CA SER A 78 17.93 -20.90 -7.00
C SER A 78 17.31 -19.50 -6.81
N ARG A 79 18.10 -18.60 -6.24
CA ARG A 79 17.70 -17.20 -6.03
C ARG A 79 17.62 -16.45 -7.36
N LYS A 80 16.46 -15.89 -7.69
CA LYS A 80 16.20 -15.11 -8.90
C LYS A 80 16.24 -13.61 -8.68
N GLY A 81 15.97 -13.16 -7.43
CA GLY A 81 15.92 -11.74 -7.11
C GLY A 81 15.19 -11.44 -5.82
N VAL A 82 14.64 -10.25 -5.75
CA VAL A 82 13.97 -9.70 -4.56
C VAL A 82 12.57 -9.19 -4.92
N VAL A 83 11.61 -9.46 -4.07
CA VAL A 83 10.32 -8.75 -4.02
C VAL A 83 10.37 -7.78 -2.85
N ILE A 84 10.32 -6.48 -3.13
CA ILE A 84 10.07 -5.46 -2.11
C ILE A 84 8.57 -5.41 -1.88
N TYR A 85 8.13 -5.94 -0.74
CA TYR A 85 6.71 -6.07 -0.42
C TYR A 85 6.27 -4.92 0.49
N LEU A 86 5.55 -3.97 -0.07
CA LEU A 86 5.00 -2.81 0.62
C LEU A 86 3.58 -3.14 1.09
N HIS A 87 3.47 -3.37 2.38
CA HIS A 87 2.28 -3.93 3.01
C HIS A 87 1.13 -2.92 3.17
N GLY A 88 -0.04 -3.40 3.57
CA GLY A 88 -1.22 -2.58 3.81
C GLY A 88 -1.17 -1.82 5.15
N ASN A 89 -2.29 -1.21 5.53
CA ASN A 89 -2.40 -0.23 6.60
C ASN A 89 -2.62 -0.81 8.01
N ARG A 90 -2.49 -2.12 8.21
CA ARG A 90 -2.81 -2.75 9.51
C ARG A 90 -1.62 -3.51 10.09
N ARG A 91 -1.56 -3.54 11.44
CA ARG A 91 -0.63 -4.35 12.22
C ARG A 91 0.84 -4.06 11.90
N ASN A 92 1.62 -5.02 11.44
CA ASN A 92 3.03 -4.93 11.05
C ASN A 92 3.37 -6.11 10.13
N VAL A 93 4.62 -6.27 9.78
CA VAL A 93 5.13 -7.34 8.90
C VAL A 93 4.61 -8.74 9.25
N SER A 94 4.44 -9.05 10.54
CA SER A 94 4.01 -10.40 10.94
C SER A 94 2.63 -10.80 10.41
N TRP A 95 1.77 -9.82 10.19
CA TRP A 95 0.43 -10.05 9.62
C TRP A 95 0.46 -10.40 8.13
N TYR A 96 1.53 -10.04 7.45
CA TYR A 96 1.67 -10.25 6.00
C TYR A 96 2.61 -11.39 5.65
N ALA A 97 3.28 -11.98 6.66
CA ALA A 97 4.27 -13.04 6.47
C ALA A 97 3.70 -14.31 5.83
N ASP A 98 2.42 -14.61 5.99
CA ASP A 98 1.76 -15.77 5.32
C ASP A 98 1.82 -15.66 3.78
N ARG A 99 2.08 -14.49 3.21
CA ARG A 99 2.25 -14.28 1.77
C ARG A 99 3.64 -14.63 1.26
N VAL A 100 4.61 -14.66 2.16
CA VAL A 100 6.03 -14.84 1.83
C VAL A 100 6.32 -16.17 1.12
N PRO A 101 5.79 -17.34 1.57
CA PRO A 101 6.06 -18.61 0.93
C PRO A 101 5.70 -18.65 -0.56
N PHE A 102 4.72 -17.86 -0.96
CA PHE A 102 4.32 -17.74 -2.36
C PHE A 102 5.48 -17.24 -3.25
N PHE A 103 6.25 -16.28 -2.78
CA PHE A 103 7.36 -15.68 -3.52
C PHE A 103 8.65 -16.48 -3.34
N THR A 104 8.94 -16.95 -2.13
CA THR A 104 10.18 -17.66 -1.86
C THR A 104 10.23 -19.04 -2.55
N ALA A 105 9.09 -19.71 -2.68
CA ALA A 105 8.99 -20.94 -3.47
C ALA A 105 9.24 -20.71 -4.97
N ARG A 106 9.19 -19.46 -5.45
CA ARG A 106 9.47 -19.07 -6.84
C ARG A 106 10.86 -18.50 -7.07
N GLY A 107 11.69 -18.52 -6.03
CA GLY A 107 13.07 -18.07 -6.09
C GLY A 107 13.27 -16.58 -5.76
N TYR A 108 12.28 -15.91 -5.21
CA TYR A 108 12.42 -14.51 -4.83
C TYR A 108 12.48 -14.35 -3.31
N GLU A 109 13.51 -13.71 -2.82
CA GLU A 109 13.53 -13.21 -1.45
C GLU A 109 12.41 -12.16 -1.28
N VAL A 110 11.83 -12.07 -0.09
CA VAL A 110 10.87 -11.02 0.22
C VAL A 110 11.48 -10.07 1.24
N TRP A 111 11.54 -8.80 0.90
CA TRP A 111 12.00 -7.74 1.79
C TRP A 111 10.82 -6.84 2.13
N MET A 112 10.45 -6.84 3.39
CA MET A 112 9.24 -6.19 3.87
C MET A 112 9.60 -5.14 4.92
N PRO A 113 9.63 -3.85 4.55
CA PRO A 113 9.80 -2.77 5.52
C PRO A 113 8.51 -2.57 6.33
N ASP A 114 8.64 -2.31 7.62
CA ASP A 114 7.57 -1.72 8.41
C ASP A 114 7.59 -0.19 8.26
N TYR A 115 6.43 0.43 8.11
CA TYR A 115 6.30 1.89 8.06
C TYR A 115 6.47 2.51 9.45
N PRO A 116 6.67 3.85 9.58
CA PRO A 116 6.75 4.51 10.88
C PRO A 116 5.58 4.16 11.79
N GLY A 117 5.88 3.74 13.02
CA GLY A 117 4.89 3.26 14.00
C GLY A 117 4.39 1.83 13.81
N PHE A 118 4.80 1.15 12.73
CA PHE A 118 4.50 -0.27 12.51
C PHE A 118 5.69 -1.12 12.98
N GLY A 119 5.41 -2.25 13.62
CA GLY A 119 6.43 -3.18 14.07
C GLY A 119 7.50 -2.49 14.92
N LYS A 120 8.75 -2.62 14.53
CA LYS A 120 9.90 -1.98 15.19
C LYS A 120 10.30 -0.64 14.54
N SER A 121 9.66 -0.23 13.46
CA SER A 121 9.97 1.03 12.81
C SER A 121 9.45 2.21 13.62
N THR A 122 10.25 3.27 13.71
CA THR A 122 9.91 4.51 14.42
C THR A 122 9.92 5.70 13.46
N GLY A 123 9.64 6.89 13.94
CA GLY A 123 9.59 8.11 13.15
C GLY A 123 8.18 8.67 12.95
N PRO A 124 8.06 9.84 12.35
CA PRO A 124 6.76 10.47 12.09
C PRO A 124 5.99 9.69 11.03
N LEU A 125 4.70 9.47 11.29
CA LEU A 125 3.80 8.86 10.31
C LEU A 125 3.35 9.94 9.32
N GLU A 126 4.17 10.16 8.32
CA GLU A 126 3.98 11.14 7.26
C GLU A 126 4.25 10.50 5.89
N GLU A 127 3.65 11.02 4.84
CA GLU A 127 3.72 10.43 3.50
C GLU A 127 5.17 10.34 3.00
N GLU A 128 5.96 11.40 3.19
CA GLU A 128 7.38 11.43 2.84
C GLU A 128 8.16 10.32 3.52
N MET A 129 7.88 10.03 4.78
CA MET A 129 8.61 8.99 5.51
C MET A 129 8.25 7.58 5.01
N LEU A 130 7.00 7.36 4.60
CA LEU A 130 6.62 6.10 3.93
C LEU A 130 7.45 5.90 2.65
N TYR A 131 7.62 6.95 1.87
CA TYR A 131 8.40 6.95 0.64
C TYR A 131 9.89 6.73 0.89
N GLU A 132 10.47 7.43 1.87
CA GLU A 132 11.87 7.28 2.19
C GLU A 132 12.18 5.86 2.70
N TYR A 133 11.32 5.25 3.51
CA TYR A 133 11.53 3.87 3.97
C TYR A 133 11.47 2.85 2.82
N ALA A 134 10.55 3.03 1.88
CA ALA A 134 10.51 2.21 0.68
C ALA A 134 11.77 2.39 -0.18
N LYS A 135 12.25 3.62 -0.35
CA LYS A 135 13.46 3.95 -1.10
C LYS A 135 14.72 3.37 -0.45
N GLN A 136 14.87 3.47 0.86
CA GLN A 136 16.00 2.87 1.58
C GLN A 136 15.98 1.34 1.43
N THR A 137 14.80 0.71 1.52
CA THR A 137 14.66 -0.72 1.26
C THR A 137 15.10 -1.09 -0.17
N TYR A 138 14.72 -0.29 -1.16
CA TYR A 138 15.15 -0.49 -2.54
C TYR A 138 16.66 -0.32 -2.71
N LEU A 139 17.26 0.72 -2.14
CA LEU A 139 18.72 0.94 -2.24
C LEU A 139 19.51 -0.21 -1.63
N MET A 140 19.04 -0.78 -0.52
CA MET A 140 19.62 -1.99 0.04
C MET A 140 19.46 -3.19 -0.89
N ALA A 141 18.29 -3.39 -1.50
CA ALA A 141 18.06 -4.48 -2.43
C ALA A 141 18.99 -4.35 -3.65
N ARG A 142 19.22 -3.12 -4.13
CA ARG A 142 20.15 -2.80 -5.23
C ARG A 142 21.60 -3.14 -4.92
N ALA A 143 22.00 -3.17 -3.67
CA ALA A 143 23.36 -3.59 -3.29
C ALA A 143 23.63 -5.08 -3.55
N THR A 144 22.58 -5.89 -3.69
CA THR A 144 22.69 -7.36 -3.88
C THR A 144 21.97 -7.90 -5.12
N SER A 145 21.25 -7.02 -5.85
CA SER A 145 20.39 -7.44 -6.97
C SER A 145 20.38 -6.39 -8.08
N ALA A 146 20.42 -6.83 -9.33
CA ALA A 146 20.23 -5.96 -10.48
C ALA A 146 18.77 -5.45 -10.54
N PRO A 147 18.47 -4.29 -11.16
CA PRO A 147 17.12 -3.75 -11.22
C PRO A 147 16.12 -4.72 -11.86
N ASP A 148 16.54 -5.43 -12.91
CA ASP A 148 15.74 -6.41 -13.65
C ASP A 148 15.42 -7.70 -12.87
N SER A 149 15.96 -7.85 -11.65
CA SER A 149 15.65 -8.91 -10.71
C SER A 149 14.92 -8.42 -9.46
N ILE A 150 14.52 -7.13 -9.41
CA ILE A 150 13.76 -6.56 -8.30
C ILE A 150 12.31 -6.31 -8.74
N TRP A 151 11.37 -6.95 -8.06
CA TRP A 151 9.95 -6.65 -8.16
C TRP A 151 9.54 -5.69 -7.06
N ILE A 152 8.72 -4.70 -7.40
CA ILE A 152 8.04 -3.84 -6.43
C ILE A 152 6.59 -4.32 -6.34
N TYR A 153 6.18 -4.70 -5.14
CA TYR A 153 4.85 -5.21 -4.86
C TYR A 153 4.17 -4.37 -3.79
N GLY A 154 3.06 -3.76 -4.14
CA GLY A 154 2.24 -3.00 -3.20
C GLY A 154 0.89 -3.65 -2.98
N ARG A 155 0.44 -3.69 -1.72
CA ARG A 155 -0.88 -4.19 -1.36
C ARG A 155 -1.70 -3.14 -0.64
N SER A 156 -2.95 -2.91 -1.08
CA SER A 156 -3.88 -1.97 -0.45
C SER A 156 -3.22 -0.59 -0.29
N MET A 157 -3.10 -0.03 0.92
CA MET A 157 -2.38 1.23 1.17
C MET A 157 -0.96 1.22 0.56
N GLY A 158 -0.24 0.11 0.67
CA GLY A 158 1.11 -0.02 0.11
C GLY A 158 1.20 0.18 -1.40
N THR A 159 0.07 0.16 -2.14
CA THR A 159 0.05 0.43 -3.58
C THR A 159 0.43 1.89 -3.90
N GLY A 160 0.10 2.85 -3.04
CA GLY A 160 0.52 4.24 -3.18
C GLY A 160 2.03 4.39 -3.05
N VAL A 161 2.61 3.73 -2.03
CA VAL A 161 4.06 3.73 -1.79
C VAL A 161 4.79 3.00 -2.91
N ALA A 162 4.24 1.86 -3.40
CA ALA A 162 4.80 1.09 -4.49
C ALA A 162 4.80 1.86 -5.83
N ALA A 163 3.71 2.53 -6.15
CA ALA A 163 3.61 3.34 -7.35
C ALA A 163 4.59 4.53 -7.31
N TRP A 164 4.71 5.21 -6.15
CA TRP A 164 5.70 6.26 -5.97
C TRP A 164 7.13 5.72 -6.17
N LEU A 165 7.48 4.65 -5.48
CA LEU A 165 8.83 4.07 -5.60
C LEU A 165 9.13 3.71 -7.07
N SER A 166 8.22 3.01 -7.74
CA SER A 166 8.40 2.61 -9.14
C SER A 166 8.47 3.78 -10.12
N SER A 167 7.94 4.95 -9.76
CA SER A 167 8.07 6.18 -10.55
C SER A 167 9.45 6.83 -10.44
N LYS A 168 10.31 6.35 -9.51
CA LYS A 168 11.62 6.94 -9.18
C LYS A 168 12.79 6.02 -9.48
N VAL A 169 12.54 4.72 -9.65
CA VAL A 169 13.59 3.71 -9.74
C VAL A 169 13.34 2.74 -10.88
N GLU A 170 14.42 2.11 -11.36
CA GLU A 170 14.36 0.97 -12.27
C GLU A 170 14.05 -0.31 -11.48
N ALA A 171 13.20 -1.14 -12.02
CA ALA A 171 12.84 -2.44 -11.46
C ALA A 171 12.43 -3.40 -12.59
N ARG A 172 12.25 -4.67 -12.29
CA ARG A 172 11.69 -5.64 -13.24
C ARG A 172 10.23 -5.33 -13.57
N GLY A 173 9.48 -4.89 -12.59
CA GLY A 173 8.08 -4.52 -12.75
C GLY A 173 7.40 -4.14 -11.44
N LEU A 174 6.20 -3.62 -11.56
CA LEU A 174 5.33 -3.19 -10.48
C LEU A 174 4.07 -4.05 -10.42
N VAL A 175 3.75 -4.58 -9.25
CA VAL A 175 2.48 -5.28 -8.99
C VAL A 175 1.70 -4.50 -7.94
N LEU A 176 0.45 -4.19 -8.25
CA LEU A 176 -0.49 -3.50 -7.37
C LEU A 176 -1.67 -4.43 -7.04
N GLU A 177 -1.72 -4.93 -5.81
CA GLU A 177 -2.83 -5.73 -5.30
C GLU A 177 -3.84 -4.82 -4.59
N THR A 178 -5.08 -4.80 -5.06
CA THR A 178 -6.19 -3.99 -4.55
C THR A 178 -5.85 -2.49 -4.42
N PRO A 179 -5.40 -1.83 -5.52
CA PRO A 179 -5.07 -0.41 -5.48
C PRO A 179 -6.32 0.49 -5.42
N TYR A 180 -6.07 1.74 -5.01
CA TYR A 180 -6.99 2.87 -5.10
C TYR A 180 -6.38 3.97 -5.99
N ARG A 181 -7.16 4.99 -6.36
CA ARG A 181 -6.64 6.10 -7.20
C ARG A 181 -5.78 7.07 -6.39
N SER A 182 -6.32 7.53 -5.24
CA SER A 182 -5.63 8.32 -4.21
C SER A 182 -6.40 8.20 -2.90
N ILE A 183 -5.80 8.55 -1.76
CA ILE A 183 -6.50 8.56 -0.46
C ILE A 183 -7.67 9.55 -0.47
N PRO A 184 -7.54 10.81 -0.94
CA PRO A 184 -8.68 11.70 -1.04
C PRO A 184 -9.82 11.16 -1.88
N SER A 185 -9.50 10.51 -3.01
CA SER A 185 -10.50 9.87 -3.89
C SER A 185 -11.22 8.73 -3.16
N LEU A 186 -10.49 7.89 -2.42
CA LEU A 186 -11.08 6.81 -1.63
C LEU A 186 -11.97 7.35 -0.50
N VAL A 187 -11.50 8.36 0.23
CA VAL A 187 -12.27 9.01 1.30
C VAL A 187 -13.54 9.66 0.75
N SER A 188 -13.50 10.25 -0.46
CA SER A 188 -14.66 10.86 -1.09
C SER A 188 -15.81 9.87 -1.34
N THR A 189 -15.52 8.57 -1.42
CA THR A 189 -16.54 7.53 -1.53
C THR A 189 -17.43 7.46 -0.28
N TRP A 190 -16.86 7.77 0.88
CA TRP A 190 -17.58 7.74 2.17
C TRP A 190 -17.98 9.14 2.65
N MET A 191 -17.30 10.18 2.15
CA MET A 191 -17.49 11.58 2.52
C MET A 191 -17.70 12.47 1.27
N PRO A 192 -18.74 12.23 0.43
CA PRO A 192 -18.85 12.84 -0.90
C PRO A 192 -19.08 14.36 -0.87
N VAL A 193 -19.57 14.90 0.24
CA VAL A 193 -19.88 16.34 0.37
C VAL A 193 -18.74 17.15 1.01
N TRP A 194 -17.64 16.51 1.39
CA TRP A 194 -16.48 17.18 1.97
C TRP A 194 -15.37 17.39 0.93
N PRO A 195 -14.60 18.47 1.02
CA PRO A 195 -13.45 18.74 0.15
C PRO A 195 -12.26 17.84 0.55
N THR A 196 -12.40 16.53 0.34
CA THR A 196 -11.48 15.50 0.84
C THR A 196 -10.03 15.75 0.44
N LYS A 197 -9.79 16.29 -0.76
CA LYS A 197 -8.43 16.65 -1.23
C LYS A 197 -7.75 17.71 -0.33
N ARG A 198 -8.54 18.62 0.26
CA ARG A 198 -7.99 19.65 1.18
C ARG A 198 -7.92 19.17 2.63
N LEU A 199 -8.73 18.19 2.97
CA LEU A 199 -8.80 17.66 4.34
C LEU A 199 -7.85 16.49 4.57
N SER A 200 -7.39 15.80 3.52
CA SER A 200 -6.47 14.67 3.66
C SER A 200 -5.04 15.14 3.91
N LYS A 201 -4.40 14.57 4.91
CA LYS A 201 -2.97 14.73 5.20
C LYS A 201 -2.11 13.84 4.30
N PHE A 202 -2.68 12.73 3.84
CA PHE A 202 -2.06 11.77 2.94
C PHE A 202 -2.77 11.84 1.60
N ASP A 203 -2.01 11.89 0.53
CA ASP A 203 -2.54 11.81 -0.84
C ASP A 203 -2.30 10.41 -1.43
N LEU A 204 -1.08 9.91 -1.35
CA LEU A 204 -0.66 8.63 -1.93
C LEU A 204 -1.26 8.42 -3.33
N PRO A 205 -1.00 9.32 -4.29
CA PRO A 205 -1.71 9.39 -5.56
C PRO A 205 -1.21 8.32 -6.54
N VAL A 206 -1.75 7.12 -6.46
CA VAL A 206 -1.40 6.00 -7.35
C VAL A 206 -1.54 6.39 -8.81
N GLU A 207 -2.64 7.05 -9.16
CA GLU A 207 -2.95 7.47 -10.53
C GLU A 207 -1.86 8.38 -11.10
N ASP A 208 -1.45 9.41 -10.35
CA ASP A 208 -0.44 10.36 -10.80
C ASP A 208 0.97 9.74 -10.86
N HIS A 209 1.26 8.80 -9.97
CA HIS A 209 2.54 8.09 -9.99
C HIS A 209 2.63 7.14 -11.18
N LEU A 210 1.55 6.42 -11.52
CA LEU A 210 1.52 5.49 -12.65
C LEU A 210 1.86 6.17 -13.98
N LEU A 211 1.50 7.43 -14.17
CA LEU A 211 1.89 8.22 -15.36
C LEU A 211 3.40 8.36 -15.55
N ARG A 212 4.19 8.12 -14.50
CA ARG A 212 5.65 8.25 -14.49
C ARG A 212 6.37 6.91 -14.34
N VAL A 213 5.63 5.81 -14.20
CA VAL A 213 6.20 4.46 -14.07
C VAL A 213 6.61 3.96 -15.44
N ALA A 214 7.90 3.71 -15.63
CA ALA A 214 8.44 3.20 -16.89
C ALA A 214 8.34 1.68 -17.01
N VAL A 215 8.45 0.97 -15.89
CA VAL A 215 8.44 -0.51 -15.85
C VAL A 215 7.04 -1.09 -16.10
N PRO A 216 6.92 -2.36 -16.53
CA PRO A 216 5.61 -3.01 -16.68
C PRO A 216 4.82 -3.02 -15.38
N VAL A 217 3.52 -2.69 -15.47
CA VAL A 217 2.60 -2.66 -14.33
C VAL A 217 1.57 -3.78 -14.46
N THR A 218 1.31 -4.47 -13.35
CA THR A 218 0.19 -5.41 -13.24
C THR A 218 -0.70 -5.02 -12.08
N ILE A 219 -1.96 -4.72 -12.35
CA ILE A 219 -2.99 -4.44 -11.34
C ILE A 219 -3.85 -5.69 -11.17
N LEU A 220 -4.06 -6.10 -9.92
CA LEU A 220 -4.93 -7.20 -9.51
C LEU A 220 -6.00 -6.66 -8.56
N HIS A 221 -7.28 -6.86 -8.86
CA HIS A 221 -8.37 -6.37 -8.00
C HIS A 221 -9.58 -7.30 -8.02
N GLY A 222 -10.17 -7.50 -6.85
CA GLY A 222 -11.37 -8.31 -6.69
C GLY A 222 -12.65 -7.55 -7.00
N THR A 223 -13.56 -8.15 -7.78
CA THR A 223 -14.81 -7.44 -8.17
C THR A 223 -15.81 -7.27 -7.03
N LYS A 224 -15.61 -7.97 -5.91
CA LYS A 224 -16.42 -7.83 -4.68
C LYS A 224 -15.65 -7.18 -3.52
N ASP A 225 -14.60 -6.42 -3.83
CA ASP A 225 -13.87 -5.68 -2.80
C ASP A 225 -14.79 -4.62 -2.15
N ARG A 226 -15.00 -4.78 -0.83
CA ARG A 226 -15.82 -3.87 -0.01
C ARG A 226 -14.99 -2.85 0.79
N VAL A 227 -13.67 -2.98 0.75
CA VAL A 227 -12.75 -2.06 1.41
C VAL A 227 -12.33 -0.95 0.45
N ILE A 228 -11.86 -1.33 -0.73
CA ILE A 228 -11.58 -0.43 -1.84
C ILE A 228 -12.49 -0.84 -3.00
N PRO A 229 -13.54 -0.06 -3.29
CA PRO A 229 -14.47 -0.40 -4.37
C PRO A 229 -13.76 -0.63 -5.69
N PHE A 230 -14.19 -1.63 -6.44
CA PHE A 230 -13.59 -2.03 -7.73
C PHE A 230 -13.42 -0.85 -8.70
N SER A 231 -14.35 0.12 -8.67
CA SER A 231 -14.30 1.33 -9.49
C SER A 231 -13.03 2.19 -9.29
N HIS A 232 -12.37 2.10 -8.12
CA HIS A 232 -11.10 2.78 -7.91
C HIS A 232 -9.99 2.18 -8.76
N ALA A 233 -9.85 0.85 -8.73
CA ALA A 233 -8.85 0.18 -9.54
C ALA A 233 -9.20 0.27 -11.03
N GLU A 234 -10.48 0.11 -11.39
CA GLU A 234 -10.96 0.24 -12.77
C GLU A 234 -10.63 1.61 -13.36
N GLY A 235 -10.77 2.68 -12.57
CA GLY A 235 -10.38 4.03 -12.98
C GLY A 235 -8.90 4.16 -13.36
N LEU A 236 -8.02 3.34 -12.79
CA LEU A 236 -6.59 3.34 -13.12
C LEU A 236 -6.29 2.80 -14.53
N ARG A 237 -7.24 2.13 -15.19
CA ARG A 237 -7.06 1.69 -16.59
C ARG A 237 -6.73 2.86 -17.53
N ALA A 238 -7.24 4.05 -17.23
CA ALA A 238 -7.04 5.24 -18.05
C ALA A 238 -5.57 5.70 -18.12
N VAL A 239 -4.75 5.31 -17.15
CA VAL A 239 -3.33 5.70 -17.05
C VAL A 239 -2.37 4.53 -17.29
N LEU A 240 -2.88 3.36 -17.62
CA LEU A 240 -2.04 2.22 -17.99
C LEU A 240 -1.53 2.38 -19.42
N LYS A 241 -0.23 2.09 -19.62
CA LYS A 241 0.43 2.11 -20.92
C LYS A 241 0.35 0.75 -21.62
N SER A 242 0.72 0.73 -22.89
CA SER A 242 0.85 -0.52 -23.64
C SER A 242 1.79 -1.50 -22.94
N GLY A 243 1.37 -2.75 -22.81
CA GLY A 243 2.09 -3.81 -22.09
C GLY A 243 1.74 -3.94 -20.60
N ASP A 244 1.07 -2.95 -20.02
CA ASP A 244 0.53 -3.08 -18.66
C ASP A 244 -0.69 -4.01 -18.62
N ARG A 245 -0.93 -4.60 -17.47
CA ARG A 245 -2.01 -5.56 -17.26
C ARG A 245 -2.98 -5.08 -16.19
N PHE A 246 -4.26 -5.17 -16.47
CA PHE A 246 -5.32 -5.03 -15.49
C PHE A 246 -6.10 -6.34 -15.38
N VAL A 247 -6.07 -6.97 -14.22
CA VAL A 247 -6.70 -8.27 -13.97
C VAL A 247 -7.80 -8.11 -12.93
N SER A 248 -9.04 -8.25 -13.35
CA SER A 248 -10.20 -8.33 -12.47
C SER A 248 -10.42 -9.78 -12.05
N ILE A 249 -10.42 -10.04 -10.74
CA ILE A 249 -10.68 -11.38 -10.19
C ILE A 249 -12.14 -11.45 -9.76
N ALA A 250 -12.95 -12.13 -10.57
CA ALA A 250 -14.38 -12.23 -10.38
C ALA A 250 -14.70 -12.90 -9.04
N GLY A 251 -15.55 -12.25 -8.24
CA GLY A 251 -15.99 -12.76 -6.95
C GLY A 251 -15.05 -12.53 -5.78
N ALA A 252 -13.78 -12.17 -6.03
CA ALA A 252 -12.81 -11.92 -4.97
C ALA A 252 -13.12 -10.63 -4.21
N GLY A 253 -12.83 -10.62 -2.92
CA GLY A 253 -12.86 -9.48 -2.02
C GLY A 253 -11.48 -8.81 -1.88
N HIS A 254 -11.27 -8.09 -0.75
CA HIS A 254 -10.03 -7.35 -0.51
C HIS A 254 -8.84 -8.22 -0.09
N ASN A 255 -9.08 -9.33 0.60
CA ASN A 255 -8.04 -10.09 1.27
C ASN A 255 -7.82 -11.50 0.71
N ASP A 256 -8.68 -11.96 -0.18
CA ASP A 256 -8.76 -13.36 -0.62
C ASP A 256 -8.34 -13.58 -2.09
N LEU A 257 -7.75 -12.57 -2.75
CA LEU A 257 -7.28 -12.70 -4.13
C LEU A 257 -6.41 -13.97 -4.35
N PRO A 258 -5.47 -14.32 -3.46
CA PRO A 258 -4.64 -15.51 -3.63
C PRO A 258 -5.39 -16.85 -3.52
N ALA A 259 -6.63 -16.86 -3.06
CA ALA A 259 -7.46 -18.06 -3.07
C ALA A 259 -8.02 -18.40 -4.47
N TYR A 260 -7.80 -17.53 -5.45
CA TYR A 260 -8.30 -17.69 -6.82
C TYR A 260 -7.18 -18.11 -7.77
N ASP A 261 -7.41 -19.16 -8.56
CA ASP A 261 -6.45 -19.68 -9.54
C ASP A 261 -5.95 -18.61 -10.53
N LEU A 262 -6.81 -17.65 -10.89
CA LEU A 262 -6.42 -16.57 -11.78
C LEU A 262 -5.31 -15.72 -11.19
N TYR A 263 -5.34 -15.44 -9.88
CA TYR A 263 -4.25 -14.74 -9.19
C TYR A 263 -2.93 -15.51 -9.34
N THR A 264 -2.96 -16.80 -9.00
CA THR A 264 -1.77 -17.66 -9.07
C THR A 264 -1.20 -17.72 -10.49
N ARG A 265 -2.05 -17.96 -11.50
CA ARG A 265 -1.61 -18.00 -12.91
C ARG A 265 -0.98 -16.68 -13.38
N VAL A 266 -1.58 -15.55 -13.00
CA VAL A 266 -1.02 -14.23 -13.37
C VAL A 266 0.33 -14.01 -12.70
N MET A 267 0.42 -14.26 -11.39
CA MET A 267 1.66 -14.08 -10.64
C MET A 267 2.76 -15.04 -11.13
N ASP A 268 2.41 -16.29 -11.45
CA ASP A 268 3.37 -17.24 -12.07
C ASP A 268 3.89 -16.74 -13.40
N SER A 269 3.03 -16.16 -14.23
CA SER A 269 3.44 -15.58 -15.51
C SER A 269 4.42 -14.41 -15.40
N LEU A 270 4.48 -13.77 -14.22
CA LEU A 270 5.41 -12.66 -13.91
C LEU A 270 6.71 -13.18 -13.30
N LEU A 271 6.60 -14.11 -12.34
CA LEU A 271 7.71 -14.54 -11.48
C LEU A 271 8.49 -15.74 -12.06
N ILE A 272 7.86 -16.53 -12.94
CA ILE A 272 8.51 -17.66 -13.58
C ILE A 272 8.81 -17.27 -15.02
N PRO A 273 10.10 -17.12 -15.41
CA PRO A 273 10.45 -16.87 -16.81
C PRO A 273 9.87 -18.00 -17.69
N ARG A 274 9.27 -17.62 -18.82
CA ARG A 274 9.00 -18.63 -19.86
C ARG A 274 10.35 -19.00 -20.48
N GLU A 275 10.68 -20.28 -20.47
CA GLU A 275 11.78 -20.84 -21.25
C GLU A 275 11.59 -20.57 -22.75
#